data_be628db60f93b8f9882e10a2cce9064d
#
_entry.id   be628db60f93b8f9882e10a2cce9064d
#
_cell.length_a   1.000
_cell.length_b   1.000
_cell.length_c   1.000
_cell.angle_alpha   90.00
_cell.angle_beta   90.00
_cell.angle_gamma   90.00
#
_symmetry.space_group_name_H-M   'P 1'
#
loop_
_entity.id
_entity.type
_entity.pdbx_description
1 polymer ?
#
loop_
_entity_poly.entity_id
_entity_poly.type
_entity_poly.pdbx_seq_one_letter_code
_entity_poly.pdbx_strand_id
1 'polypeptide(L)'
;MPLLENFILDNQTQIIVWRIEEEFLEYQSIPDISNINHLSRRKEKMAIRYVLDNFFDQFELSYDSQGKPFLINSDRFISISHSHSHLVVGIGENDLGLDIELVTNKAVKISKKFIHKNDFQATQSMSESFHKTLLWSSKEAIFKKYSQKEHLIFKKQIVINSIDQTSKQLNSTVVFRDGAKIHERLSYHSMEDFILVHSN
;
A
#
# COMPACT_ATOMS: atom_id res chain seq x y z
N MET A 1 -8.90 8.18 -18.69
CA MET A 1 -8.18 9.14 -17.82
C MET A 1 -7.41 8.34 -16.78
N PRO A 2 -6.14 8.61 -16.54
CA PRO A 2 -5.31 7.81 -15.64
C PRO A 2 -5.62 7.99 -14.13
N LEU A 3 -6.25 9.12 -13.72
CA LEU A 3 -6.75 9.29 -12.36
C LEU A 3 -7.99 8.42 -12.13
N LEU A 4 -7.92 7.48 -11.19
CA LEU A 4 -9.02 6.59 -10.84
C LEU A 4 -9.78 7.10 -9.64
N GLU A 5 -9.05 7.48 -8.57
CA GLU A 5 -9.62 7.95 -7.31
C GLU A 5 -8.76 9.08 -6.71
N ASN A 6 -9.41 10.06 -6.09
CA ASN A 6 -8.77 11.09 -5.25
C ASN A 6 -9.68 11.34 -4.07
N PHE A 7 -9.26 10.98 -2.87
CA PHE A 7 -10.06 11.16 -1.67
C PHE A 7 -9.21 11.52 -0.46
N ILE A 8 -9.84 12.16 0.51
CA ILE A 8 -9.21 12.58 1.76
C ILE A 8 -9.86 11.80 2.90
N LEU A 9 -9.07 11.15 3.72
CA LEU A 9 -9.51 10.46 4.92
C LEU A 9 -9.82 11.48 6.05
N ASP A 10 -10.57 11.05 7.06
CA ASP A 10 -10.92 11.88 8.22
C ASP A 10 -9.68 12.45 8.95
N ASN A 11 -8.56 11.74 8.90
CA ASN A 11 -7.27 12.15 9.47
C ASN A 11 -6.43 13.04 8.54
N GLN A 12 -7.03 13.69 7.55
CA GLN A 12 -6.42 14.57 6.55
C GLN A 12 -5.37 13.88 5.65
N THR A 13 -5.36 12.55 5.58
CA THR A 13 -4.55 11.82 4.61
C THR A 13 -5.21 11.88 3.24
N GLN A 14 -4.51 12.45 2.26
CA GLN A 14 -4.94 12.41 0.87
C GLN A 14 -4.39 11.16 0.19
N ILE A 15 -5.25 10.45 -0.55
CA ILE A 15 -4.90 9.24 -1.30
C ILE A 15 -5.27 9.45 -2.78
N ILE A 16 -4.29 9.23 -3.65
CA ILE A 16 -4.43 9.25 -5.10
C ILE A 16 -4.26 7.82 -5.62
N VAL A 17 -5.24 7.33 -6.37
CA VAL A 17 -5.14 6.08 -7.13
C VAL A 17 -5.02 6.42 -8.61
N TRP A 18 -3.96 5.94 -9.23
CA TRP A 18 -3.55 6.29 -10.58
C TRP A 18 -3.35 5.04 -11.44
N ARG A 19 -3.79 5.09 -12.71
CA ARG A 19 -3.48 4.06 -13.70
C ARG A 19 -2.28 4.50 -14.54
N ILE A 20 -1.23 3.71 -14.56
CA ILE A 20 -0.01 3.98 -15.34
C ILE A 20 -0.27 3.58 -16.79
N GLU A 21 -0.67 4.52 -17.62
CA GLU A 21 -0.99 4.30 -19.04
C GLU A 21 0.01 4.98 -19.99
N GLU A 22 0.62 6.09 -19.55
CA GLU A 22 1.35 7.02 -20.38
C GLU A 22 2.86 6.79 -20.34
N GLU A 23 3.52 7.51 -21.24
CA GLU A 23 4.98 7.52 -21.30
C GLU A 23 5.62 8.64 -20.49
N PHE A 24 4.85 9.60 -19.95
CA PHE A 24 5.33 10.73 -19.13
C PHE A 24 6.62 11.32 -19.69
N LEU A 25 6.59 11.80 -20.94
CA LEU A 25 7.77 12.22 -21.71
C LEU A 25 8.61 13.27 -20.98
N GLU A 26 7.94 14.16 -20.24
CA GLU A 26 8.56 15.23 -19.46
C GLU A 26 9.49 14.74 -18.33
N TYR A 27 9.29 13.50 -17.85
CA TYR A 27 10.09 12.93 -16.77
C TYR A 27 11.19 11.96 -17.26
N GLN A 28 11.23 11.65 -18.54
CA GLN A 28 12.20 10.66 -19.07
C GLN A 28 13.65 11.11 -18.94
N SER A 29 13.91 12.42 -18.97
CA SER A 29 15.26 13.01 -18.88
C SER A 29 15.74 13.24 -17.44
N ILE A 30 14.91 13.03 -16.42
CA ILE A 30 15.32 13.20 -15.02
C ILE A 30 16.38 12.14 -14.68
N PRO A 31 17.56 12.54 -14.13
CA PRO A 31 18.70 11.63 -13.98
C PRO A 31 18.43 10.37 -13.16
N ASP A 32 17.63 10.45 -12.09
CA ASP A 32 17.25 9.33 -11.24
C ASP A 32 16.24 8.38 -11.92
N ILE A 33 15.59 8.82 -12.98
CA ILE A 33 14.64 8.03 -13.79
C ILE A 33 15.34 7.50 -15.06
N SER A 34 16.11 8.35 -15.75
CA SER A 34 16.78 7.99 -17.01
C SER A 34 17.75 6.83 -16.87
N ASN A 35 18.38 6.69 -15.70
CA ASN A 35 19.34 5.63 -15.40
C ASN A 35 18.68 4.26 -15.06
N ILE A 36 17.36 4.18 -15.03
CA ILE A 36 16.64 2.93 -14.74
C ILE A 36 16.48 2.13 -16.04
N ASN A 37 17.16 0.99 -16.15
CA ASN A 37 17.11 0.14 -17.34
C ASN A 37 15.80 -0.65 -17.48
N HIS A 38 15.12 -0.95 -16.38
CA HIS A 38 13.90 -1.75 -16.38
C HIS A 38 12.67 -0.88 -16.69
N LEU A 39 12.05 -1.06 -17.86
CA LEU A 39 10.99 -0.20 -18.38
C LEU A 39 9.81 -0.04 -17.42
N SER A 40 9.29 -1.13 -16.84
CA SER A 40 8.16 -1.04 -15.90
C SER A 40 8.50 -0.22 -14.65
N ARG A 41 9.70 -0.40 -14.09
CA ARG A 41 10.17 0.37 -12.94
C ARG A 41 10.39 1.85 -13.27
N ARG A 42 10.85 2.12 -14.51
CA ARG A 42 10.99 3.49 -15.01
C ARG A 42 9.62 4.16 -15.11
N LYS A 43 8.62 3.50 -15.71
CA LYS A 43 7.24 4.02 -15.81
C LYS A 43 6.62 4.26 -14.43
N GLU A 44 6.83 3.36 -13.48
CA GLU A 44 6.40 3.52 -12.10
C GLU A 44 6.98 4.79 -11.46
N LYS A 45 8.29 5.00 -11.57
CA LYS A 45 8.96 6.20 -11.04
C LYS A 45 8.46 7.49 -11.70
N MET A 46 8.25 7.49 -13.01
CA MET A 46 7.67 8.63 -13.71
C MET A 46 6.25 8.93 -13.23
N ALA A 47 5.41 7.89 -13.06
CA ALA A 47 4.04 8.06 -12.56
C ALA A 47 4.02 8.58 -11.12
N ILE A 48 4.90 8.09 -10.23
CA ILE A 48 5.03 8.60 -8.87
C ILE A 48 5.36 10.09 -8.91
N ARG A 49 6.35 10.50 -9.71
CA ARG A 49 6.74 11.91 -9.84
C ARG A 49 5.59 12.76 -10.37
N TYR A 50 4.91 12.30 -11.42
CA TYR A 50 3.75 12.98 -11.97
C TYR A 50 2.65 13.20 -10.92
N VAL A 51 2.32 12.15 -10.17
CA VAL A 51 1.29 12.24 -9.11
C VAL A 51 1.69 13.23 -8.03
N LEU A 52 2.94 13.23 -7.60
CA LEU A 52 3.44 14.18 -6.60
C LEU A 52 3.36 15.62 -7.11
N ASP A 53 3.80 15.88 -8.34
CA ASP A 53 3.85 17.24 -8.90
C ASP A 53 2.46 17.83 -9.20
N ASN A 54 1.45 17.00 -9.48
CA ASN A 54 0.13 17.46 -9.92
C ASN A 54 -0.97 17.38 -8.85
N PHE A 55 -0.80 16.56 -7.82
CA PHE A 55 -1.84 16.33 -6.81
C PHE A 55 -1.41 16.65 -5.39
N PHE A 56 -0.12 16.90 -5.17
CA PHE A 56 0.45 17.26 -3.88
C PHE A 56 1.32 18.51 -3.99
N ASP A 57 1.65 19.14 -2.86
CA ASP A 57 2.47 20.36 -2.79
C ASP A 57 3.95 20.06 -3.07
N GLN A 58 4.36 19.88 -4.31
CA GLN A 58 5.74 19.75 -4.80
C GLN A 58 6.75 19.16 -3.79
N PHE A 59 6.41 18.02 -3.20
CA PHE A 59 7.29 17.36 -2.24
C PHE A 59 8.49 16.71 -2.93
N GLU A 60 9.65 16.85 -2.31
CA GLU A 60 10.84 16.13 -2.71
C GLU A 60 10.86 14.73 -2.06
N LEU A 61 10.77 13.68 -2.90
CA LEU A 61 10.75 12.29 -2.47
C LEU A 61 12.15 11.70 -2.39
N SER A 62 12.44 11.04 -1.28
CA SER A 62 13.64 10.20 -1.11
C SER A 62 13.29 8.84 -0.52
N TYR A 63 14.29 7.97 -0.38
CA TYR A 63 14.14 6.62 0.14
C TYR A 63 15.22 6.35 1.19
N ASP A 64 14.84 5.73 2.29
CA ASP A 64 15.80 5.30 3.31
C ASP A 64 16.61 4.06 2.86
N SER A 65 17.53 3.61 3.71
CA SER A 65 18.36 2.43 3.42
C SER A 65 17.59 1.11 3.28
N GLN A 66 16.34 1.06 3.72
CA GLN A 66 15.43 -0.09 3.60
C GLN A 66 14.47 0.06 2.42
N GLY A 67 14.52 1.18 1.69
CA GLY A 67 13.66 1.48 0.55
C GLY A 67 12.30 2.07 0.94
N LYS A 68 12.09 2.50 2.20
CA LYS A 68 10.88 3.20 2.60
C LYS A 68 10.91 4.63 2.05
N PRO A 69 9.85 5.09 1.37
CA PRO A 69 9.76 6.47 0.89
C PRO A 69 9.59 7.44 2.06
N PHE A 70 10.20 8.61 1.95
CA PHE A 70 9.99 9.74 2.85
C PHE A 70 10.08 11.05 2.10
N LEU A 71 9.48 12.11 2.66
CA LEU A 71 9.49 13.46 2.08
C LEU A 71 10.61 14.26 2.73
N ILE A 72 11.47 14.88 1.88
CA ILE A 72 12.56 15.75 2.35
C ILE A 72 11.94 17.08 2.83
N ASN A 73 12.44 17.57 3.97
CA ASN A 73 12.00 18.85 4.56
C ASN A 73 10.47 18.94 4.80
N SER A 74 9.86 17.81 5.18
CA SER A 74 8.45 17.74 5.53
C SER A 74 8.22 16.82 6.72
N ASP A 75 7.33 17.20 7.62
CA ASP A 75 6.87 16.37 8.73
C ASP A 75 5.74 15.41 8.32
N ARG A 76 5.31 15.44 7.04
CA ARG A 76 4.28 14.55 6.52
C ARG A 76 4.83 13.17 6.19
N PHE A 77 3.98 12.18 6.37
CA PHE A 77 4.27 10.79 6.04
C PHE A 77 3.76 10.44 4.64
N ILE A 78 4.53 9.63 3.93
CA ILE A 78 4.16 9.13 2.61
C ILE A 78 4.15 7.60 2.60
N SER A 79 3.18 7.02 1.91
CA SER A 79 3.17 5.59 1.58
C SER A 79 2.84 5.41 0.11
N ILE A 80 3.54 4.50 -0.54
CA ILE A 80 3.41 4.23 -1.98
C ILE A 80 3.24 2.72 -2.18
N SER A 81 2.32 2.34 -3.05
CA SER A 81 2.21 0.97 -3.54
C SER A 81 1.86 0.95 -5.01
N HIS A 82 2.26 -0.13 -5.69
CA HIS A 82 1.89 -0.36 -7.08
C HIS A 82 1.65 -1.84 -7.32
N SER A 83 0.71 -2.15 -8.19
CA SER A 83 0.45 -3.49 -8.68
C SER A 83 0.02 -3.42 -10.14
N HIS A 84 0.77 -4.09 -11.05
CA HIS A 84 0.54 -4.04 -12.50
C HIS A 84 0.56 -2.58 -13.02
N SER A 85 -0.56 -2.13 -13.57
CA SER A 85 -0.73 -0.76 -14.08
C SER A 85 -1.27 0.23 -13.04
N HIS A 86 -1.46 -0.19 -11.78
CA HIS A 86 -2.04 0.67 -10.75
C HIS A 86 -0.96 1.15 -9.78
N LEU A 87 -1.01 2.44 -9.47
CA LEU A 87 -0.20 3.12 -8.48
C LEU A 87 -1.14 3.73 -7.45
N VAL A 88 -0.75 3.68 -6.18
CA VAL A 88 -1.39 4.45 -5.13
C VAL A 88 -0.33 5.22 -4.36
N VAL A 89 -0.61 6.50 -4.10
CA VAL A 89 0.21 7.40 -3.28
C VAL A 89 -0.69 8.01 -2.22
N GLY A 90 -0.27 7.91 -0.97
CA GLY A 90 -0.94 8.57 0.15
C GLY A 90 0.03 9.46 0.91
N ILE A 91 -0.43 10.67 1.28
CA ILE A 91 0.34 11.62 2.10
C ILE A 91 -0.58 12.14 3.22
N GLY A 92 -0.08 12.09 4.46
CA GLY A 92 -0.82 12.50 5.65
C GLY A 92 0.06 13.01 6.77
N GLU A 93 -0.57 13.42 7.86
CA GLU A 93 0.12 13.95 9.06
C GLU A 93 0.56 12.85 10.03
N ASN A 94 0.08 11.62 9.83
CA ASN A 94 0.41 10.48 10.68
C ASN A 94 1.03 9.36 9.88
N ASP A 95 1.73 8.44 10.58
CA ASP A 95 2.28 7.22 9.98
C ASP A 95 1.20 6.48 9.19
N LEU A 96 1.49 6.27 7.92
CA LEU A 96 0.57 5.72 6.94
C LEU A 96 1.14 4.44 6.33
N GLY A 97 0.30 3.43 6.25
CA GLY A 97 0.58 2.26 5.43
C GLY A 97 -0.56 2.03 4.45
N LEU A 98 -0.23 1.87 3.19
CA LEU A 98 -1.20 1.52 2.16
C LEU A 98 -0.63 0.50 1.19
N ASP A 99 -1.52 -0.30 0.61
CA ASP A 99 -1.16 -1.30 -0.38
C ASP A 99 -2.26 -1.50 -1.39
N ILE A 100 -1.88 -1.69 -2.66
CA ILE A 100 -2.79 -2.01 -3.76
C ILE A 100 -2.36 -3.32 -4.43
N GLU A 101 -3.30 -4.25 -4.61
CA GLU A 101 -3.01 -5.55 -5.23
C GLU A 101 -4.10 -6.00 -6.19
N LEU A 102 -3.69 -6.57 -7.33
CA LEU A 102 -4.59 -7.25 -8.25
C LEU A 102 -5.08 -8.56 -7.63
N VAL A 103 -6.39 -8.78 -7.66
CA VAL A 103 -7.01 -10.03 -7.17
C VAL A 103 -6.70 -11.17 -8.13
N THR A 104 -5.75 -12.01 -7.74
CA THR A 104 -5.31 -13.15 -8.53
C THR A 104 -5.02 -14.37 -7.64
N ASN A 105 -4.74 -15.51 -8.26
CA ASN A 105 -4.28 -16.70 -7.54
C ASN A 105 -2.84 -16.59 -6.99
N LYS A 106 -2.14 -15.45 -7.17
CA LYS A 106 -0.78 -15.24 -6.63
C LYS A 106 -0.77 -15.37 -5.11
N ALA A 107 -1.66 -14.62 -4.42
CA ALA A 107 -1.75 -14.68 -2.96
C ALA A 107 -2.14 -16.06 -2.44
N VAL A 108 -3.01 -16.80 -3.16
CA VAL A 108 -3.36 -18.19 -2.83
C VAL A 108 -2.11 -19.08 -2.86
N LYS A 109 -1.32 -19.01 -3.94
CA LYS A 109 -0.09 -19.83 -4.12
C LYS A 109 0.95 -19.60 -3.03
N ILE A 110 1.09 -18.36 -2.55
CA ILE A 110 2.08 -18.01 -1.52
C ILE A 110 1.51 -17.96 -0.11
N SER A 111 0.24 -18.30 0.10
CA SER A 111 -0.50 -18.16 1.36
C SER A 111 0.24 -18.78 2.57
N LYS A 112 0.87 -19.92 2.41
CA LYS A 112 1.68 -20.58 3.46
C LYS A 112 2.79 -19.69 4.03
N LYS A 113 3.26 -18.69 3.28
CA LYS A 113 4.35 -17.79 3.70
C LYS A 113 3.89 -16.66 4.61
N PHE A 114 2.63 -16.21 4.49
CA PHE A 114 2.13 -15.03 5.20
C PHE A 114 0.93 -15.27 6.11
N ILE A 115 0.14 -16.33 5.90
CA ILE A 115 -1.04 -16.60 6.72
C ILE A 115 -0.62 -17.00 8.14
N HIS A 116 -1.16 -16.28 9.13
CA HIS A 116 -1.09 -16.66 10.54
C HIS A 116 -2.24 -17.62 10.87
N LYS A 117 -2.02 -18.58 11.79
CA LYS A 117 -3.03 -19.59 12.18
C LYS A 117 -4.35 -19.00 12.71
N ASN A 118 -4.29 -17.80 13.26
CA ASN A 118 -5.43 -17.07 13.83
C ASN A 118 -5.97 -15.99 12.89
N ASP A 119 -5.50 -15.91 11.64
CA ASP A 119 -6.09 -14.97 10.68
C ASP A 119 -7.57 -15.31 10.46
N PHE A 120 -8.38 -14.28 10.24
CA PHE A 120 -9.78 -14.40 9.89
C PHE A 120 -9.98 -15.35 8.72
N GLN A 121 -10.93 -16.27 8.84
CA GLN A 121 -11.24 -17.24 7.80
C GLN A 121 -12.26 -16.68 6.81
N ALA A 122 -12.17 -17.10 5.56
CA ALA A 122 -13.09 -16.67 4.52
C ALA A 122 -14.55 -17.05 4.88
N THR A 123 -15.47 -16.14 4.61
CA THR A 123 -16.90 -16.43 4.61
C THR A 123 -17.32 -17.03 3.27
N GLN A 124 -18.52 -17.62 3.20
CA GLN A 124 -19.08 -18.19 1.96
C GLN A 124 -19.23 -17.14 0.84
N SER A 125 -19.33 -15.85 1.20
CA SER A 125 -19.45 -14.74 0.25
C SER A 125 -18.13 -14.28 -0.35
N MET A 126 -16.97 -14.77 0.15
CA MET A 126 -15.63 -14.40 -0.33
C MET A 126 -15.05 -15.50 -1.21
N SER A 127 -14.62 -15.15 -2.42
CA SER A 127 -13.76 -16.06 -3.19
C SER A 127 -12.40 -16.22 -2.49
N GLU A 128 -11.76 -17.38 -2.69
CA GLU A 128 -10.46 -17.65 -2.07
C GLU A 128 -9.39 -16.63 -2.51
N SER A 129 -9.36 -16.29 -3.79
CA SER A 129 -8.41 -15.31 -4.33
C SER A 129 -8.61 -13.92 -3.73
N PHE A 130 -9.85 -13.46 -3.60
CA PHE A 130 -10.16 -12.18 -2.95
C PHE A 130 -9.71 -12.19 -1.49
N HIS A 131 -10.13 -13.20 -0.72
CA HIS A 131 -9.76 -13.30 0.70
C HIS A 131 -8.24 -13.32 0.91
N LYS A 132 -7.50 -14.15 0.16
CA LYS A 132 -6.04 -14.24 0.30
C LYS A 132 -5.34 -12.95 -0.14
N THR A 133 -5.84 -12.28 -1.19
CA THR A 133 -5.30 -10.99 -1.62
C THR A 133 -5.57 -9.91 -0.57
N LEU A 134 -6.77 -9.87 0.02
CA LEU A 134 -7.11 -8.92 1.08
C LEU A 134 -6.23 -9.10 2.33
N LEU A 135 -6.01 -10.35 2.78
CA LEU A 135 -5.10 -10.63 3.90
C LEU A 135 -3.65 -10.23 3.58
N TRP A 136 -3.18 -10.51 2.36
CA TRP A 136 -1.85 -10.13 1.91
C TRP A 136 -1.68 -8.62 1.92
N SER A 137 -2.56 -7.89 1.23
CA SER A 137 -2.51 -6.43 1.11
C SER A 137 -2.65 -5.74 2.48
N SER A 138 -3.48 -6.27 3.40
CA SER A 138 -3.59 -5.77 4.76
C SER A 138 -2.27 -5.89 5.53
N LYS A 139 -1.56 -7.01 5.38
CA LYS A 139 -0.27 -7.21 6.04
C LYS A 139 0.84 -6.37 5.44
N GLU A 140 0.81 -6.14 4.11
CA GLU A 140 1.71 -5.20 3.43
C GLU A 140 1.48 -3.75 3.90
N ALA A 141 0.24 -3.31 4.02
CA ALA A 141 -0.08 -1.98 4.54
C ALA A 141 0.45 -1.80 5.98
N ILE A 142 0.21 -2.78 6.86
CA ILE A 142 0.75 -2.77 8.23
C ILE A 142 2.28 -2.76 8.23
N PHE A 143 2.90 -3.60 7.40
CA PHE A 143 4.36 -3.65 7.29
C PHE A 143 4.94 -2.29 6.86
N LYS A 144 4.36 -1.64 5.86
CA LYS A 144 4.79 -0.31 5.40
C LYS A 144 4.68 0.74 6.50
N LYS A 145 3.59 0.72 7.29
CA LYS A 145 3.40 1.62 8.43
C LYS A 145 4.50 1.44 9.47
N TYR A 146 4.81 0.22 9.85
CA TYR A 146 5.71 -0.08 10.98
C TYR A 146 7.14 -0.45 10.58
N SER A 147 7.52 -0.40 9.31
CA SER A 147 8.83 -0.84 8.81
C SER A 147 10.01 -0.11 9.46
N GLN A 148 9.87 1.14 9.87
CA GLN A 148 10.91 1.89 10.58
C GLN A 148 11.09 1.38 12.03
N LYS A 149 10.02 0.89 12.66
CA LYS A 149 10.09 0.35 14.01
C LYS A 149 10.70 -1.05 14.02
N GLU A 150 10.22 -1.92 13.12
CA GLU A 150 10.66 -3.31 13.05
C GLU A 150 10.35 -3.93 11.69
N HIS A 151 11.25 -4.81 11.22
CA HIS A 151 10.97 -5.66 10.08
C HIS A 151 10.04 -6.81 10.48
N LEU A 152 8.73 -6.61 10.27
CA LEU A 152 7.69 -7.55 10.70
C LEU A 152 7.67 -8.83 9.86
N ILE A 153 7.49 -9.97 10.52
CA ILE A 153 7.27 -11.28 9.89
C ILE A 153 5.76 -11.54 9.84
N PHE A 154 5.15 -11.42 8.66
CA PHE A 154 3.69 -11.50 8.44
C PHE A 154 3.03 -12.68 9.15
N LYS A 155 3.57 -13.88 8.93
CA LYS A 155 3.02 -15.12 9.49
C LYS A 155 3.10 -15.22 11.01
N LYS A 156 3.97 -14.45 11.66
CA LYS A 156 4.24 -14.57 13.10
C LYS A 156 3.70 -13.39 13.91
N GLN A 157 3.73 -12.20 13.32
CA GLN A 157 3.57 -10.95 14.05
C GLN A 157 2.33 -10.15 13.65
N ILE A 158 1.67 -10.48 12.51
CA ILE A 158 0.48 -9.77 12.06
C ILE A 158 -0.68 -10.74 11.98
N VAL A 159 -1.74 -10.44 12.75
CA VAL A 159 -2.99 -11.22 12.74
C VAL A 159 -4.13 -10.33 12.28
N ILE A 160 -4.83 -10.73 11.25
CA ILE A 160 -6.09 -10.08 10.85
C ILE A 160 -7.22 -10.75 11.62
N ASN A 161 -7.77 -10.05 12.60
CA ASN A 161 -8.73 -10.61 13.55
C ASN A 161 -10.15 -10.70 12.99
N SER A 162 -10.56 -9.68 12.24
CA SER A 162 -11.90 -9.61 11.63
C SER A 162 -11.89 -8.83 10.33
N ILE A 163 -12.85 -9.17 9.46
CA ILE A 163 -13.14 -8.45 8.22
C ILE A 163 -14.65 -8.18 8.20
N ASP A 164 -15.02 -6.91 8.19
CA ASP A 164 -16.40 -6.47 7.98
C ASP A 164 -16.56 -6.06 6.50
N GLN A 165 -17.30 -6.87 5.75
CA GLN A 165 -17.56 -6.63 4.34
C GLN A 165 -18.54 -5.48 4.09
N THR A 166 -19.39 -5.15 5.08
CA THR A 166 -20.36 -4.06 4.94
C THR A 166 -19.70 -2.71 5.10
N SER A 167 -18.94 -2.53 6.16
CA SER A 167 -18.20 -1.28 6.42
C SER A 167 -16.86 -1.20 5.67
N LYS A 168 -16.44 -2.27 5.00
CA LYS A 168 -15.13 -2.37 4.33
C LYS A 168 -13.96 -2.11 5.28
N GLN A 169 -14.04 -2.62 6.50
CA GLN A 169 -13.04 -2.47 7.54
C GLN A 169 -12.46 -3.80 7.99
N LEU A 170 -11.22 -3.74 8.47
CA LEU A 170 -10.54 -4.86 9.10
C LEU A 170 -9.97 -4.42 10.44
N ASN A 171 -9.94 -5.35 11.40
CA ASN A 171 -9.19 -5.16 12.64
C ASN A 171 -8.02 -6.15 12.67
N SER A 172 -6.87 -5.68 13.11
CA SER A 172 -5.68 -6.49 13.20
C SER A 172 -4.97 -6.32 14.55
N THR A 173 -4.10 -7.28 14.86
CA THR A 173 -3.16 -7.20 15.98
C THR A 173 -1.75 -7.38 15.44
N VAL A 174 -0.88 -6.45 15.79
CA VAL A 174 0.55 -6.50 15.50
C VAL A 174 1.31 -6.78 16.80
N VAL A 175 2.16 -7.80 16.79
CA VAL A 175 2.98 -8.19 17.96
C VAL A 175 4.44 -7.95 17.62
N PHE A 176 5.10 -7.02 18.31
CA PHE A 176 6.52 -6.72 18.12
C PHE A 176 7.41 -7.71 18.90
N ARG A 177 8.71 -7.75 18.58
CA ARG A 177 9.67 -8.66 19.23
C ARG A 177 9.84 -8.42 20.72
N ASP A 178 9.67 -7.16 21.16
CA ASP A 178 9.68 -6.76 22.56
C ASP A 178 8.42 -7.21 23.35
N GLY A 179 7.46 -7.84 22.66
CA GLY A 179 6.18 -8.27 23.23
C GLY A 179 5.08 -7.21 23.20
N ALA A 180 5.38 -5.98 22.77
CA ALA A 180 4.38 -4.94 22.63
C ALA A 180 3.32 -5.34 21.59
N LYS A 181 2.06 -4.98 21.87
CA LYS A 181 0.93 -5.27 20.98
C LYS A 181 0.23 -3.97 20.59
N ILE A 182 -0.09 -3.84 19.32
CA ILE A 182 -0.89 -2.74 18.79
C ILE A 182 -2.10 -3.33 18.06
N HIS A 183 -3.25 -2.68 18.24
CA HIS A 183 -4.46 -2.98 17.47
C HIS A 183 -4.62 -1.92 16.40
N GLU A 184 -4.64 -2.38 15.15
CA GLU A 184 -4.81 -1.51 13.98
C GLU A 184 -6.16 -1.74 13.33
N ARG A 185 -6.80 -0.63 12.96
CA ARG A 185 -7.96 -0.64 12.08
C ARG A 185 -7.50 -0.25 10.68
N LEU A 186 -7.92 -1.02 9.70
CA LEU A 186 -7.64 -0.78 8.29
C LEU A 186 -8.97 -0.64 7.56
N SER A 187 -8.98 0.15 6.49
CA SER A 187 -10.08 0.20 5.54
C SER A 187 -9.64 -0.38 4.20
N TYR A 188 -10.58 -0.95 3.44
CA TYR A 188 -10.28 -1.42 2.11
C TYR A 188 -11.33 -0.98 1.08
N HIS A 189 -10.87 -0.79 -0.14
CA HIS A 189 -11.69 -0.47 -1.31
C HIS A 189 -11.50 -1.57 -2.35
N SER A 190 -12.60 -2.00 -2.98
CA SER A 190 -12.55 -2.90 -4.13
C SER A 190 -12.82 -2.09 -5.39
N MET A 191 -11.87 -2.06 -6.30
CA MET A 191 -11.94 -1.32 -7.56
C MET A 191 -11.69 -2.28 -8.71
N GLU A 192 -12.71 -2.55 -9.52
CA GLU A 192 -12.60 -3.57 -10.58
C GLU A 192 -12.03 -4.89 -10.00
N ASP A 193 -10.83 -5.27 -10.46
CA ASP A 193 -10.11 -6.48 -10.01
C ASP A 193 -9.01 -6.17 -8.97
N PHE A 194 -8.96 -4.95 -8.41
CA PHE A 194 -7.96 -4.52 -7.43
C PHE A 194 -8.55 -4.33 -6.04
N ILE A 195 -7.71 -4.55 -5.03
CA ILE A 195 -7.98 -4.21 -3.65
C ILE A 195 -6.95 -3.17 -3.22
N LEU A 196 -7.43 -2.02 -2.73
CA LEU A 196 -6.64 -1.03 -2.01
C LEU A 196 -6.91 -1.21 -0.52
N VAL A 197 -5.87 -1.32 0.29
CA VAL A 197 -5.94 -1.30 1.76
C VAL A 197 -5.14 -0.13 2.29
N HIS A 198 -5.67 0.58 3.28
CA HIS A 198 -4.94 1.64 3.98
C HIS A 198 -5.18 1.56 5.49
N SER A 199 -4.20 2.02 6.29
CA SER A 199 -4.37 2.27 7.72
C SER A 199 -5.20 3.55 7.94
N ASN A 200 -5.96 3.55 8.99
CA ASN A 200 -6.78 4.70 9.39
C ASN A 200 -6.01 5.63 10.31
#